data_48f8c8d70829077eff51ff406cf921c3
#
_entry.id   48f8c8d70829077eff51ff406cf921c3
#
_cell.length_a   1.000
_cell.length_b   1.000
_cell.length_c   1.000
_cell.angle_alpha   90.00
_cell.angle_beta   90.00
_cell.angle_gamma   90.00
#
_symmetry.space_group_name_H-M   'P 1'
#
loop_
_entity.id
_entity.type
_entity.pdbx_description
1 polymer ?
#
loop_
_entity_poly.entity_id
_entity_poly.type
_entity_poly.pdbx_seq_one_letter_code
_entity_poly.pdbx_strand_id
1 'polypeptide(L)'
;EAVLSADDRELGCCVLDIGGGTTEIAVFAGGVIRHSAAVPVGGDHFSNDLAVGLRTPIPEAERIKRSFGCVWRPLLGEERGIEIASVGDRPPRTVFPRMIHEILEPRAQELLVLVREELQRAGLDAVIPAGLVLAGGGARLSGLVELAESLFGVPARLAVPKGLEGLPEELSQPEYATVTGLLLYGVQARRL
;
A
#
# COMPACT_ATOMS: atom_id res chain seq x y z
N GLU A 1 -7.85 1.95 -14.94
CA GLU A 1 -7.37 1.73 -16.32
C GLU A 1 -5.97 1.08 -16.31
N ALA A 2 -4.95 1.71 -15.72
CA ALA A 2 -3.55 1.28 -15.86
C ALA A 2 -3.18 -0.03 -15.15
N VAL A 3 -3.94 -0.48 -14.15
CA VAL A 3 -3.55 -1.58 -13.25
C VAL A 3 -4.53 -2.74 -13.21
N LEU A 4 -5.65 -2.61 -13.92
CA LEU A 4 -6.70 -3.63 -13.98
C LEU A 4 -6.87 -4.16 -15.40
N SER A 5 -7.03 -5.47 -15.52
CA SER A 5 -7.54 -6.11 -16.73
C SER A 5 -9.05 -5.91 -16.89
N ALA A 6 -9.60 -6.26 -18.05
CA ALA A 6 -11.05 -6.30 -18.25
C ALA A 6 -11.69 -7.34 -17.31
N ASP A 7 -11.05 -8.48 -17.14
CA ASP A 7 -11.53 -9.56 -16.27
C ASP A 7 -11.55 -9.17 -14.81
N ASP A 8 -10.52 -8.46 -14.31
CA ASP A 8 -10.50 -7.91 -12.93
C ASP A 8 -11.75 -7.05 -12.68
N ARG A 9 -12.07 -6.16 -13.63
CA ARG A 9 -13.23 -5.25 -13.52
C ARG A 9 -14.56 -5.95 -13.64
N GLU A 10 -14.65 -6.96 -14.49
CA GLU A 10 -15.89 -7.72 -14.70
C GLU A 10 -16.17 -8.61 -13.49
N LEU A 11 -15.19 -9.40 -13.05
CA LEU A 11 -15.33 -10.33 -11.92
C LEU A 11 -15.54 -9.62 -10.59
N GLY A 12 -14.91 -8.49 -10.40
CA GLY A 12 -14.94 -7.69 -9.18
C GLY A 12 -13.63 -7.68 -8.43
N CYS A 13 -13.09 -6.48 -8.23
CA CYS A 13 -11.85 -6.23 -7.50
C CYS A 13 -11.91 -4.91 -6.74
N CYS A 14 -11.00 -4.76 -5.78
CA CYS A 14 -10.82 -3.52 -5.05
C CYS A 14 -9.40 -3.00 -5.25
N VAL A 15 -9.26 -1.76 -5.72
CA VAL A 15 -8.00 -1.05 -5.80
C VAL A 15 -7.83 -0.21 -4.54
N LEU A 16 -6.67 -0.32 -3.91
CA LEU A 16 -6.24 0.48 -2.76
C LEU A 16 -5.04 1.31 -3.18
N ASP A 17 -5.21 2.62 -3.34
CA ASP A 17 -4.10 3.54 -3.62
C ASP A 17 -3.60 4.13 -2.28
N ILE A 18 -2.53 3.55 -1.75
CA ILE A 18 -1.96 3.88 -0.45
C ILE A 18 -0.96 5.02 -0.63
N GLY A 19 -1.47 6.25 -0.47
CA GLY A 19 -0.69 7.48 -0.53
C GLY A 19 0.10 7.78 0.75
N GLY A 20 0.52 9.03 0.91
CA GLY A 20 1.21 9.50 2.13
C GLY A 20 0.24 9.62 3.30
N GLY A 21 -0.82 10.41 3.17
CA GLY A 21 -1.78 10.70 4.24
C GLY A 21 -3.06 9.86 4.22
N THR A 22 -3.47 9.38 3.06
CA THR A 22 -4.74 8.67 2.83
C THR A 22 -4.55 7.40 2.04
N THR A 23 -5.55 6.52 2.08
CA THR A 23 -5.71 5.40 1.15
C THR A 23 -7.04 5.54 0.45
N GLU A 24 -7.00 5.71 -0.87
CA GLU A 24 -8.18 5.74 -1.72
C GLU A 24 -8.60 4.31 -2.07
N ILE A 25 -9.93 4.09 -2.03
CA ILE A 25 -10.58 2.80 -2.30
C ILE A 25 -11.41 2.96 -3.57
N ALA A 26 -11.24 2.05 -4.53
CA ALA A 26 -12.12 1.97 -5.71
C ALA A 26 -12.52 0.52 -5.94
N VAL A 27 -13.82 0.22 -5.90
CA VAL A 27 -14.38 -1.11 -6.13
C VAL A 27 -14.97 -1.16 -7.52
N PHE A 28 -14.58 -2.18 -8.28
CA PHE A 28 -15.09 -2.49 -9.60
C PHE A 28 -15.86 -3.82 -9.56
N ALA A 29 -16.98 -3.91 -10.26
CA ALA A 29 -17.69 -5.15 -10.54
C ALA A 29 -18.65 -4.96 -11.72
N GLY A 30 -18.76 -5.96 -12.59
CA GLY A 30 -19.56 -5.87 -13.81
C GLY A 30 -19.06 -4.77 -14.75
N GLY A 31 -17.74 -4.60 -14.85
CA GLY A 31 -17.06 -3.65 -15.74
C GLY A 31 -17.11 -2.17 -15.30
N VAL A 32 -17.79 -1.83 -14.20
CA VAL A 32 -17.99 -0.44 -13.77
C VAL A 32 -17.51 -0.20 -12.33
N ILE A 33 -17.26 1.07 -11.98
CA ILE A 33 -16.99 1.47 -10.59
C ILE A 33 -18.30 1.37 -9.80
N ARG A 34 -18.29 0.60 -8.72
CA ARG A 34 -19.41 0.41 -7.80
C ARG A 34 -19.31 1.30 -6.57
N HIS A 35 -18.11 1.59 -6.13
CA HIS A 35 -17.87 2.39 -4.94
C HIS A 35 -16.53 3.09 -5.00
N SER A 36 -16.45 4.27 -4.39
CA SER A 36 -15.21 5.00 -4.18
C SER A 36 -15.27 5.66 -2.82
N ALA A 37 -14.22 5.49 -2.04
CA ALA A 37 -14.06 6.05 -0.70
C ALA A 37 -12.61 6.35 -0.40
N ALA A 38 -12.34 6.98 0.75
CA ALA A 38 -10.99 7.15 1.27
C ALA A 38 -10.97 6.91 2.78
N VAL A 39 -9.89 6.32 3.27
CA VAL A 39 -9.61 6.20 4.71
C VAL A 39 -8.41 7.07 5.07
N PRO A 40 -8.42 7.72 6.28
CA PRO A 40 -7.41 8.70 6.66
C PRO A 40 -6.14 8.05 7.23
N VAL A 41 -5.65 7.00 6.57
CA VAL A 41 -4.40 6.30 6.92
C VAL A 41 -3.59 6.09 5.65
N GLY A 42 -2.30 6.43 5.70
CA GLY A 42 -1.35 6.26 4.59
C GLY A 42 0.07 6.13 5.11
N GLY A 43 1.04 6.21 4.21
CA GLY A 43 2.46 5.95 4.46
C GLY A 43 3.10 6.78 5.57
N ASP A 44 2.66 8.01 5.77
CA ASP A 44 3.20 8.92 6.79
C ASP A 44 2.84 8.48 8.21
N HIS A 45 1.71 7.79 8.39
CA HIS A 45 1.33 7.23 9.69
C HIS A 45 2.33 6.17 10.15
N PHE A 46 2.79 5.31 9.24
CA PHE A 46 3.83 4.33 9.54
C PHE A 46 5.15 4.99 9.94
N SER A 47 5.54 6.07 9.23
CA SER A 47 6.76 6.83 9.57
C SER A 47 6.64 7.51 10.91
N ASN A 48 5.47 8.09 11.24
CA ASN A 48 5.20 8.68 12.55
C ASN A 48 5.27 7.64 13.67
N ASP A 49 4.66 6.46 13.48
CA ASP A 49 4.69 5.40 14.48
C ASP A 49 6.13 4.93 14.76
N LEU A 50 6.94 4.79 13.70
CA LEU A 50 8.37 4.47 13.85
C LEU A 50 9.12 5.61 14.55
N ALA A 51 8.87 6.86 14.19
CA ALA A 51 9.53 8.02 14.81
C ALA A 51 9.27 8.05 16.32
N VAL A 52 8.02 7.82 16.73
CA VAL A 52 7.61 7.78 18.14
C VAL A 52 8.16 6.53 18.83
N GLY A 53 7.90 5.35 18.28
CA GLY A 53 8.29 4.07 18.88
C GLY A 53 9.81 3.90 19.01
N LEU A 54 10.54 4.33 17.98
CA LEU A 54 11.98 4.29 17.96
C LEU A 54 12.64 5.60 18.47
N ARG A 55 11.89 6.62 18.85
CA ARG A 55 12.43 7.94 19.28
C ARG A 55 13.53 8.44 18.32
N THR A 56 13.22 8.45 17.03
CA THR A 56 14.12 8.84 15.93
C THR A 56 13.49 9.99 15.14
N PRO A 57 14.26 10.83 14.45
CA PRO A 57 13.70 11.86 13.57
C PRO A 57 12.83 11.28 12.46
N ILE A 58 11.77 12.00 12.05
CA ILE A 58 10.86 11.53 10.99
C ILE A 58 11.57 11.15 9.69
N PRO A 59 12.56 11.92 9.17
CA PRO A 59 13.28 11.51 7.97
C PRO A 59 14.03 10.18 8.12
N GLU A 60 14.55 9.91 9.31
CA GLU A 60 15.18 8.63 9.61
C GLU A 60 14.16 7.49 9.74
N ALA A 61 13.02 7.75 10.35
CA ALA A 61 11.91 6.80 10.41
C ALA A 61 11.41 6.42 9.00
N GLU A 62 11.31 7.39 8.08
CA GLU A 62 10.97 7.15 6.67
C GLU A 62 12.03 6.28 5.97
N ARG A 63 13.31 6.56 6.20
CA ARG A 63 14.41 5.73 5.70
C ARG A 63 14.31 4.30 6.21
N ILE A 64 14.07 4.13 7.52
CA ILE A 64 13.92 2.82 8.18
C ILE A 64 12.73 2.07 7.59
N LYS A 65 11.56 2.72 7.47
CA LYS A 65 10.37 2.13 6.87
C LYS A 65 10.65 1.60 5.47
N ARG A 66 11.26 2.41 4.61
CA ARG A 66 11.53 2.04 3.21
C ARG A 66 12.59 0.96 3.05
N SER A 67 13.59 0.92 3.92
CA SER A 67 14.72 -0.01 3.80
C SER A 67 14.56 -1.31 4.59
N PHE A 68 13.82 -1.28 5.69
CA PHE A 68 13.74 -2.37 6.66
C PHE A 68 12.31 -2.65 7.14
N GLY A 69 11.33 -1.87 6.69
CA GLY A 69 9.93 -2.05 7.09
C GLY A 69 9.37 -3.36 6.55
N CYS A 70 8.76 -4.14 7.46
CA CYS A 70 8.07 -5.38 7.12
C CYS A 70 6.89 -5.56 8.06
N VAL A 71 5.71 -5.90 7.51
CA VAL A 71 4.47 -6.10 8.28
C VAL A 71 3.98 -7.55 8.29
N TRP A 72 4.76 -8.46 7.71
CA TRP A 72 4.45 -9.90 7.69
C TRP A 72 5.59 -10.69 8.29
N ARG A 73 5.36 -11.24 9.49
CA ARG A 73 6.39 -11.88 10.31
C ARG A 73 7.21 -12.97 9.58
N PRO A 74 6.62 -13.84 8.74
CA PRO A 74 7.37 -14.85 8.00
C PRO A 74 8.40 -14.29 7.01
N LEU A 75 8.28 -13.03 6.60
CA LEU A 75 9.23 -12.35 5.72
C LEU A 75 10.34 -11.62 6.48
N LEU A 76 10.33 -11.62 7.81
CA LEU A 76 11.43 -11.05 8.58
C LEU A 76 12.72 -11.82 8.29
N GLY A 77 13.73 -11.08 7.82
CA GLY A 77 15.06 -11.61 7.58
C GLY A 77 15.86 -11.85 8.87
N GLU A 78 17.19 -12.04 8.71
CA GLU A 78 18.11 -12.19 9.83
C GLU A 78 18.04 -11.00 10.79
N GLU A 79 18.16 -11.28 12.09
CA GLU A 79 18.21 -10.29 13.17
C GLU A 79 19.57 -9.56 13.18
N ARG A 80 19.85 -8.79 12.12
CA ARG A 80 21.00 -7.88 12.10
C ARG A 80 20.64 -6.56 12.71
N GLY A 81 21.50 -6.06 13.63
CA GLY A 81 21.34 -4.73 14.22
C GLY A 81 21.44 -3.64 13.14
N ILE A 82 20.49 -2.71 13.17
CA ILE A 82 20.41 -1.54 12.28
C ILE A 82 20.75 -0.33 13.13
N GLU A 83 21.80 0.41 12.75
CA GLU A 83 22.14 1.67 13.40
C GLU A 83 21.17 2.76 12.95
N ILE A 84 20.59 3.47 13.91
CA ILE A 84 19.64 4.55 13.67
C ILE A 84 20.01 5.80 14.45
N ALA A 85 19.70 6.97 13.89
CA ALA A 85 19.84 8.25 14.59
C ALA A 85 18.84 8.35 15.74
N SER A 86 19.23 8.97 16.83
CA SER A 86 18.36 9.30 17.96
C SER A 86 17.94 10.77 17.93
N VAL A 87 16.78 11.11 18.52
CA VAL A 87 16.37 12.52 18.67
C VAL A 87 17.23 13.24 19.71
N GLY A 88 17.52 14.52 19.46
CA GLY A 88 18.39 15.36 20.28
C GLY A 88 19.86 14.96 20.14
N ASP A 89 20.70 15.41 21.07
CA ASP A 89 22.16 15.17 21.06
C ASP A 89 22.53 13.77 21.59
N ARG A 90 21.67 12.78 21.39
CA ARG A 90 21.95 11.41 21.84
C ARG A 90 22.70 10.64 20.75
N PRO A 91 23.61 9.73 21.15
CA PRO A 91 24.35 8.92 20.19
C PRO A 91 23.38 8.01 19.40
N PRO A 92 23.78 7.62 18.18
CA PRO A 92 23.11 6.57 17.43
C PRO A 92 22.95 5.29 18.26
N ARG A 93 21.91 4.52 17.97
CA ARG A 93 21.65 3.24 18.66
C ARG A 93 21.27 2.15 17.69
N THR A 94 21.41 0.93 18.13
CA THR A 94 21.05 -0.24 17.34
C THR A 94 19.61 -0.66 17.64
N VAL A 95 18.83 -0.92 16.59
CA VAL A 95 17.50 -1.55 16.62
C VAL A 95 17.51 -2.81 15.77
N PHE A 96 16.54 -3.68 15.98
CA PHE A 96 16.43 -4.94 15.25
C PHE A 96 15.16 -4.98 14.39
N PRO A 97 15.15 -5.71 13.26
CA PRO A 97 14.00 -5.82 12.36
C PRO A 97 12.69 -6.16 13.07
N ARG A 98 12.75 -7.01 14.09
CA ARG A 98 11.60 -7.37 14.90
C ARG A 98 10.95 -6.17 15.59
N MET A 99 11.73 -5.23 16.11
CA MET A 99 11.19 -4.02 16.75
C MET A 99 10.47 -3.13 15.75
N ILE A 100 11.00 -3.04 14.53
CA ILE A 100 10.39 -2.28 13.41
C ILE A 100 9.05 -2.92 13.04
N HIS A 101 9.02 -4.25 12.89
CA HIS A 101 7.82 -5.02 12.61
C HIS A 101 6.74 -4.81 13.68
N GLU A 102 7.09 -4.96 14.96
CA GLU A 102 6.15 -4.82 16.09
C GLU A 102 5.50 -3.42 16.15
N ILE A 103 6.13 -2.41 15.56
CA ILE A 103 5.56 -1.06 15.42
C ILE A 103 4.68 -0.94 14.18
N LEU A 104 5.12 -1.49 13.05
CA LEU A 104 4.45 -1.29 11.75
C LEU A 104 3.22 -2.19 11.56
N GLU A 105 3.27 -3.44 12.03
CA GLU A 105 2.20 -4.42 11.82
C GLU A 105 0.84 -3.94 12.34
N PRO A 106 0.70 -3.40 13.57
CA PRO A 106 -0.58 -2.91 14.09
C PRO A 106 -1.18 -1.80 13.21
N ARG A 107 -0.34 -0.90 12.66
CA ARG A 107 -0.80 0.16 11.75
C ARG A 107 -1.26 -0.41 10.41
N ALA A 108 -0.59 -1.40 9.88
CA ALA A 108 -1.01 -2.08 8.66
C ALA A 108 -2.33 -2.83 8.86
N GLN A 109 -2.49 -3.50 9.99
CA GLN A 109 -3.75 -4.14 10.35
C GLN A 109 -4.89 -3.13 10.48
N GLU A 110 -4.67 -2.00 11.16
CA GLU A 110 -5.66 -0.92 11.28
C GLU A 110 -6.09 -0.41 9.90
N LEU A 111 -5.14 -0.08 9.01
CA LEU A 111 -5.45 0.33 7.65
C LEU A 111 -6.36 -0.66 6.95
N LEU A 112 -6.00 -1.94 6.94
CA LEU A 112 -6.74 -2.99 6.26
C LEU A 112 -8.11 -3.26 6.91
N VAL A 113 -8.22 -3.13 8.23
CA VAL A 113 -9.51 -3.21 8.95
C VAL A 113 -10.42 -2.06 8.55
N LEU A 114 -9.94 -0.82 8.50
CA LEU A 114 -10.73 0.34 8.05
C LEU A 114 -11.22 0.16 6.61
N VAL A 115 -10.38 -0.36 5.72
CA VAL A 115 -10.79 -0.70 4.35
C VAL A 115 -11.90 -1.76 4.36
N ARG A 116 -11.75 -2.83 5.13
CA ARG A 116 -12.76 -3.90 5.23
C ARG A 116 -14.08 -3.38 5.78
N GLU A 117 -14.05 -2.56 6.81
CA GLU A 117 -15.26 -1.92 7.39
C GLU A 117 -15.95 -1.04 6.35
N GLU A 118 -15.20 -0.31 5.52
CA GLU A 118 -15.76 0.50 4.43
C GLU A 118 -16.45 -0.38 3.37
N LEU A 119 -15.82 -1.48 2.95
CA LEU A 119 -16.43 -2.43 2.02
C LEU A 119 -17.69 -3.07 2.58
N GLN A 120 -17.69 -3.47 3.86
CA GLN A 120 -18.86 -4.01 4.55
C GLN A 120 -19.99 -2.99 4.65
N ARG A 121 -19.69 -1.74 4.98
CA ARG A 121 -20.67 -0.65 5.03
C ARG A 121 -21.33 -0.41 3.68
N ALA A 122 -20.56 -0.55 2.60
CA ALA A 122 -21.05 -0.45 1.23
C ALA A 122 -21.75 -1.74 0.73
N GLY A 123 -21.72 -2.84 1.50
CA GLY A 123 -22.28 -4.15 1.08
C GLY A 123 -21.48 -4.80 -0.05
N LEU A 124 -20.19 -4.55 -0.13
CA LEU A 124 -19.32 -4.97 -1.25
C LEU A 124 -18.18 -5.92 -0.85
N ASP A 125 -18.16 -6.38 0.38
CA ASP A 125 -17.14 -7.30 0.90
C ASP A 125 -17.10 -8.65 0.18
N ALA A 126 -18.26 -9.13 -0.31
CA ALA A 126 -18.36 -10.36 -1.10
C ALA A 126 -18.25 -10.15 -2.62
N VAL A 127 -18.03 -8.92 -3.10
CA VAL A 127 -18.10 -8.55 -4.53
C VAL A 127 -16.71 -8.41 -5.17
N ILE A 128 -15.66 -8.84 -4.49
CA ILE A 128 -14.26 -8.71 -4.94
C ILE A 128 -13.53 -10.05 -5.11
N PRO A 129 -14.10 -11.04 -5.82
CA PRO A 129 -13.45 -12.35 -5.98
C PRO A 129 -12.13 -12.30 -6.75
N ALA A 130 -11.91 -11.28 -7.61
CA ALA A 130 -10.62 -11.05 -8.26
C ALA A 130 -9.58 -10.41 -7.31
N GLY A 131 -10.00 -10.04 -6.08
CA GLY A 131 -9.12 -9.67 -4.98
C GLY A 131 -8.77 -8.19 -4.89
N LEU A 132 -7.64 -7.93 -4.23
CA LEU A 132 -7.13 -6.60 -3.93
C LEU A 132 -5.96 -6.23 -4.86
N VAL A 133 -5.92 -5.00 -5.31
CA VAL A 133 -4.81 -4.43 -6.10
C VAL A 133 -4.25 -3.24 -5.34
N LEU A 134 -3.04 -3.40 -4.79
CA LEU A 134 -2.39 -2.40 -3.95
C LEU A 134 -1.54 -1.47 -4.80
N ALA A 135 -1.91 -0.20 -4.87
CA ALA A 135 -1.24 0.89 -5.58
C ALA A 135 -0.68 1.92 -4.59
N GLY A 136 0.03 2.91 -5.11
CA GLY A 136 0.65 3.96 -4.33
C GLY A 136 1.97 3.55 -3.68
N GLY A 137 2.70 4.54 -3.18
CA GLY A 137 4.01 4.32 -2.56
C GLY A 137 3.96 3.48 -1.28
N GLY A 138 2.86 3.60 -0.51
CA GLY A 138 2.63 2.82 0.71
C GLY A 138 2.45 1.33 0.46
N ALA A 139 1.98 0.93 -0.73
CA ALA A 139 1.82 -0.47 -1.12
C ALA A 139 3.14 -1.25 -1.17
N ARG A 140 4.28 -0.55 -1.30
CA ARG A 140 5.61 -1.17 -1.32
C ARG A 140 6.11 -1.66 0.05
N LEU A 141 5.37 -1.42 1.12
CA LEU A 141 5.74 -1.92 2.44
C LEU A 141 5.75 -3.45 2.42
N SER A 142 6.91 -4.03 2.74
CA SER A 142 7.11 -5.49 2.65
C SER A 142 6.11 -6.25 3.52
N GLY A 143 5.49 -7.27 2.95
CA GLY A 143 4.52 -8.11 3.64
C GLY A 143 3.09 -7.56 3.66
N LEU A 144 2.84 -6.39 3.05
CA LEU A 144 1.49 -5.81 3.05
C LEU A 144 0.51 -6.60 2.17
N VAL A 145 0.99 -7.18 1.07
CA VAL A 145 0.20 -8.07 0.20
C VAL A 145 -0.23 -9.31 0.98
N GLU A 146 0.71 -9.97 1.62
CA GLU A 146 0.46 -11.20 2.38
C GLU A 146 -0.48 -10.93 3.58
N LEU A 147 -0.31 -9.80 4.25
CA LEU A 147 -1.18 -9.39 5.33
C LEU A 147 -2.60 -9.12 4.82
N ALA A 148 -2.73 -8.46 3.66
CA ALA A 148 -4.03 -8.20 3.03
C ALA A 148 -4.73 -9.51 2.63
N GLU A 149 -4.04 -10.45 1.99
CA GLU A 149 -4.57 -11.78 1.67
C GLU A 149 -5.07 -12.51 2.92
N SER A 150 -4.27 -12.50 3.99
CA SER A 150 -4.63 -13.15 5.26
C SER A 150 -5.88 -12.54 5.89
N LEU A 151 -6.04 -11.21 5.84
CA LEU A 151 -7.18 -10.53 6.47
C LEU A 151 -8.47 -10.60 5.64
N PHE A 152 -8.36 -10.55 4.32
CA PHE A 152 -9.53 -10.52 3.43
C PHE A 152 -9.94 -11.91 2.93
N GLY A 153 -9.04 -12.89 2.96
CA GLY A 153 -9.31 -14.22 2.43
C GLY A 153 -9.49 -14.27 0.90
N VAL A 154 -9.02 -13.24 0.19
CA VAL A 154 -9.01 -13.13 -1.27
C VAL A 154 -7.59 -12.84 -1.76
N PRO A 155 -7.26 -13.13 -3.04
CA PRO A 155 -5.94 -12.80 -3.58
C PRO A 155 -5.63 -11.30 -3.47
N ALA A 156 -4.36 -10.97 -3.25
CA ALA A 156 -3.89 -9.60 -3.34
C ALA A 156 -2.61 -9.52 -4.20
N ARG A 157 -2.39 -8.38 -4.83
CA ARG A 157 -1.21 -8.13 -5.65
C ARG A 157 -0.82 -6.66 -5.65
N LEU A 158 0.45 -6.39 -5.94
CA LEU A 158 0.88 -5.03 -6.24
C LEU A 158 0.35 -4.59 -7.60
N ALA A 159 0.00 -3.32 -7.69
CA ALA A 159 -0.34 -2.67 -8.93
C ALA A 159 0.91 -2.51 -9.79
N VAL A 160 0.87 -3.03 -11.01
CA VAL A 160 1.90 -2.80 -12.02
C VAL A 160 1.26 -2.01 -13.15
N PRO A 161 1.61 -0.73 -13.34
CA PRO A 161 1.09 0.08 -14.43
C PRO A 161 1.39 -0.55 -15.79
N LYS A 162 0.39 -0.56 -16.67
CA LYS A 162 0.44 -1.14 -18.02
C LYS A 162 -0.23 -0.19 -19.03
N GLY A 163 -0.05 -0.49 -20.33
CA GLY A 163 -0.78 0.19 -21.40
C GLY A 163 -0.06 1.39 -22.02
N LEU A 164 1.12 1.75 -21.52
CA LEU A 164 2.01 2.70 -22.17
C LEU A 164 3.23 1.96 -22.72
N GLU A 165 3.42 1.99 -24.04
CA GLU A 165 4.61 1.44 -24.68
C GLU A 165 5.83 2.34 -24.42
N GLY A 166 7.00 1.72 -24.21
CA GLY A 166 8.25 2.44 -23.95
C GLY A 166 8.36 3.04 -22.53
N LEU A 167 7.50 2.64 -21.61
CA LEU A 167 7.62 3.06 -20.21
C LEU A 167 8.88 2.43 -19.60
N PRO A 168 9.81 3.24 -19.03
CA PRO A 168 10.96 2.71 -18.30
C PRO A 168 10.51 1.81 -17.13
N GLU A 169 11.32 0.80 -16.81
CA GLU A 169 10.99 -0.16 -15.74
C GLU A 169 10.80 0.54 -14.39
N GLU A 170 11.53 1.61 -14.13
CA GLU A 170 11.42 2.43 -12.92
C GLU A 170 10.03 3.04 -12.74
N LEU A 171 9.32 3.29 -13.84
CA LEU A 171 7.96 3.83 -13.84
C LEU A 171 6.87 2.75 -13.81
N SER A 172 7.24 1.47 -13.84
CA SER A 172 6.34 0.33 -13.70
C SER A 172 6.12 -0.07 -12.23
N GLN A 173 6.25 0.89 -11.31
CA GLN A 173 6.08 0.68 -9.87
C GLN A 173 4.69 1.15 -9.40
N PRO A 174 4.18 0.62 -8.26
CA PRO A 174 2.83 0.94 -7.77
C PRO A 174 2.56 2.43 -7.57
N GLU A 175 3.57 3.22 -7.19
CA GLU A 175 3.46 4.67 -7.00
C GLU A 175 3.12 5.44 -8.27
N TYR A 176 3.35 4.87 -9.45
CA TYR A 176 3.04 5.49 -10.75
C TYR A 176 1.68 5.07 -11.32
N ALA A 177 0.91 4.24 -10.60
CA ALA A 177 -0.37 3.72 -11.06
C ALA A 177 -1.35 4.83 -11.46
N THR A 178 -1.52 5.83 -10.60
CA THR A 178 -2.45 6.94 -10.79
C THR A 178 -2.04 7.84 -11.95
N VAL A 179 -0.76 8.23 -12.04
CA VAL A 179 -0.29 9.10 -13.13
C VAL A 179 -0.38 8.38 -14.48
N THR A 180 -0.05 7.08 -14.54
CA THR A 180 -0.20 6.27 -15.75
C THR A 180 -1.66 6.16 -16.16
N GLY A 181 -2.57 5.95 -15.21
CA GLY A 181 -4.01 5.93 -15.44
C GLY A 181 -4.56 7.23 -16.01
N LEU A 182 -4.10 8.38 -15.48
CA LEU A 182 -4.47 9.71 -15.97
C LEU A 182 -3.98 9.96 -17.39
N LEU A 183 -2.76 9.54 -17.74
CA LEU A 183 -2.23 9.64 -19.08
C LEU A 183 -3.04 8.81 -20.09
N LEU A 184 -3.36 7.55 -19.74
CA LEU A 184 -4.20 6.69 -20.59
C LEU A 184 -5.58 7.29 -20.79
N TYR A 185 -6.21 7.79 -19.73
CA TYR A 185 -7.51 8.45 -19.79
C TYR A 185 -7.47 9.70 -20.69
N GLY A 186 -6.44 10.54 -20.55
CA GLY A 186 -6.27 11.74 -21.39
C GLY A 186 -6.07 11.43 -22.88
N VAL A 187 -5.37 10.33 -23.20
CA VAL A 187 -5.21 9.86 -24.59
C VAL A 187 -6.53 9.35 -25.16
N GLN A 188 -7.30 8.60 -24.39
CA GLN A 188 -8.61 8.09 -24.82
C GLN A 188 -9.62 9.23 -25.02
N ALA A 189 -9.68 10.19 -24.09
CA ALA A 189 -10.58 11.33 -24.18
C ALA A 189 -10.34 12.24 -25.40
N ARG A 190 -9.12 12.24 -25.97
CA ARG A 190 -8.80 12.99 -27.20
C ARG A 190 -9.19 12.26 -28.49
N ARG A 191 -9.55 10.98 -28.40
CA ARG A 191 -9.96 10.17 -29.56
C ARG A 191 -11.48 10.13 -29.76
N LEU A 192 -12.22 10.74 -28.84
CA LEU A 192 -13.68 10.99 -28.90
C LEU A 192 -13.96 12.42 -29.39
#